data_6c23360648253dd9b654760d5644450d
#
_entry.id   6c23360648253dd9b654760d5644450d
#
_cell.length_a   1.000
_cell.length_b   1.000
_cell.length_c   1.000
_cell.angle_alpha   90.00
_cell.angle_beta   90.00
_cell.angle_gamma   90.00
#
_symmetry.space_group_name_H-M   'P 1'
#
loop_
_entity.id
_entity.type
_entity.pdbx_description
1 polymer ?
#
loop_
_entity_poly.entity_id
_entity_poly.type
_entity_poly.pdbx_seq_one_letter_code
_entity_poly.pdbx_strand_id
1 'polypeptide(L)'
;MYKRQATVNYAVYQVLEQNAALTVKDGTDPLLMMKGVKNETELAHTKQAHIRDAVAMVRFQIELESRLAAGETLTELTVDEILHKYRSADDKFLVESFGTIAAYGGNAAMMHYHATPEDHAVLEKKGFLLVDSGATYMDGTTDITRTYPLGELTEDERLFYTWTLQCHIDIARAVWLDYCDGHMLDTIAREPLWRHLINYRCGTGHSVSHVGNVHEGPHALNGRNTTVFKPGMIVTDEPGVYEGGVVGIRIENELECYHKASNQYGEFLAFCPITFVPIATSPIVPGVLSRDELDWLNAYHREVFEKLAPRLTEDERDWLAKKCAAIGA
;
A
#
# COMPACT_ATOMS: atom_id res chain seq x y z
N MET A 1 -27.07 -0.40 24.01
CA MET A 1 -26.40 -0.10 22.74
C MET A 1 -25.00 0.44 23.05
N TYR A 2 -23.97 -0.15 22.46
CA TYR A 2 -22.60 0.36 22.61
C TYR A 2 -22.33 1.45 21.58
N LYS A 3 -21.65 2.52 21.97
CA LYS A 3 -21.18 3.60 21.08
C LYS A 3 -19.74 3.94 21.42
N ARG A 4 -18.98 4.36 20.44
CA ARG A 4 -17.67 4.98 20.63
C ARG A 4 -17.86 6.50 20.61
N GLN A 5 -17.69 7.16 21.74
CA GLN A 5 -17.95 8.59 21.91
C GLN A 5 -17.20 9.47 20.87
N ALA A 6 -16.01 9.04 20.46
CA ALA A 6 -15.19 9.78 19.50
C ALA A 6 -15.63 9.64 18.03
N THR A 7 -16.53 8.72 17.70
CA THR A 7 -16.88 8.40 16.30
C THR A 7 -18.38 8.47 15.99
N VAL A 8 -19.24 8.55 17.01
CA VAL A 8 -20.68 8.69 16.81
C VAL A 8 -21.01 10.15 16.48
N ASN A 9 -21.72 10.36 15.36
CA ASN A 9 -22.26 11.68 15.04
C ASN A 9 -23.12 12.21 16.18
N TYR A 10 -22.92 13.49 16.55
CA TYR A 10 -23.60 14.10 17.69
C TYR A 10 -25.13 14.07 17.57
N ALA A 11 -25.69 14.26 16.39
CA ALA A 11 -27.15 14.18 16.16
C ALA A 11 -27.68 12.76 16.45
N VAL A 12 -26.96 11.72 16.06
CA VAL A 12 -27.32 10.33 16.40
C VAL A 12 -27.23 10.11 17.91
N TYR A 13 -26.19 10.65 18.55
CA TYR A 13 -26.05 10.59 19.99
C TYR A 13 -27.24 11.22 20.72
N GLN A 14 -27.67 12.41 20.33
CA GLN A 14 -28.82 13.10 20.92
C GLN A 14 -30.12 12.29 20.82
N VAL A 15 -30.37 11.68 19.65
CA VAL A 15 -31.55 10.81 19.44
C VAL A 15 -31.52 9.59 20.38
N LEU A 16 -30.35 8.98 20.57
CA LEU A 16 -30.18 7.84 21.45
C LEU A 16 -30.36 8.22 22.93
N GLU A 17 -29.78 9.35 23.34
CA GLU A 17 -29.86 9.85 24.73
C GLU A 17 -31.27 10.25 25.14
N GLN A 18 -32.04 10.82 24.21
CA GLN A 18 -33.44 11.22 24.43
C GLN A 18 -34.42 10.03 24.50
N ASN A 19 -34.00 8.83 24.07
CA ASN A 19 -34.85 7.65 24.10
C ASN A 19 -34.77 6.94 25.45
N ALA A 20 -35.77 7.19 26.30
CA ALA A 20 -35.83 6.61 27.65
C ALA A 20 -35.88 5.06 27.70
N ALA A 21 -36.17 4.40 26.59
CA ALA A 21 -36.17 2.93 26.50
C ALA A 21 -34.75 2.36 26.27
N LEU A 22 -33.74 3.20 26.04
CA LEU A 22 -32.37 2.80 25.73
C LEU A 22 -31.42 3.15 26.90
N THR A 23 -30.56 2.22 27.25
CA THR A 23 -29.37 2.49 28.04
C THR A 23 -28.17 2.60 27.10
N VAL A 24 -27.61 3.79 26.96
CA VAL A 24 -26.41 4.03 26.13
C VAL A 24 -25.18 3.77 26.99
N LYS A 25 -24.28 2.90 26.51
CA LYS A 25 -23.00 2.61 27.15
C LYS A 25 -21.87 3.05 26.25
N ASP A 26 -20.90 3.76 26.79
CA ASP A 26 -19.65 4.03 26.10
C ASP A 26 -18.80 2.75 25.98
N GLY A 27 -18.24 2.52 24.82
CA GLY A 27 -17.41 1.33 24.58
C GLY A 27 -16.93 1.28 23.11
N THR A 28 -15.97 0.41 22.87
CA THR A 28 -15.52 0.11 21.52
C THR A 28 -16.64 -0.64 20.79
N ASP A 29 -16.92 -0.26 19.54
CA ASP A 29 -17.85 -0.98 18.69
C ASP A 29 -17.32 -2.41 18.45
N PRO A 30 -18.04 -3.45 18.89
CA PRO A 30 -17.59 -4.84 18.70
C PRO A 30 -17.45 -5.23 17.23
N LEU A 31 -18.22 -4.61 16.33
CA LEU A 31 -18.16 -4.90 14.91
C LEU A 31 -16.81 -4.52 14.30
N LEU A 32 -16.12 -3.50 14.83
CA LEU A 32 -14.79 -3.12 14.33
C LEU A 32 -13.79 -4.27 14.44
N MET A 33 -13.75 -4.96 15.59
CA MET A 33 -12.86 -6.11 15.77
C MET A 33 -13.31 -7.31 14.93
N MET A 34 -14.63 -7.55 14.85
CA MET A 34 -15.17 -8.66 14.06
C MET A 34 -14.88 -8.51 12.57
N LYS A 35 -14.91 -7.29 12.04
CA LYS A 35 -14.55 -6.96 10.65
C LYS A 35 -13.05 -6.88 10.44
N GLY A 36 -12.31 -6.39 11.44
CA GLY A 36 -10.86 -6.21 11.37
C GLY A 36 -10.10 -7.52 11.21
N VAL A 37 -10.59 -8.62 11.83
CA VAL A 37 -10.02 -9.97 11.69
C VAL A 37 -10.80 -10.71 10.60
N LYS A 38 -10.20 -10.82 9.42
CA LYS A 38 -10.79 -11.52 8.27
C LYS A 38 -10.77 -13.03 8.49
N ASN A 39 -11.83 -13.71 8.08
CA ASN A 39 -11.88 -15.16 8.06
C ASN A 39 -11.14 -15.74 6.83
N GLU A 40 -10.96 -17.06 6.79
CA GLU A 40 -10.21 -17.72 5.72
C GLU A 40 -10.79 -17.46 4.31
N THR A 41 -12.11 -17.36 4.19
CA THR A 41 -12.79 -17.07 2.92
C THR A 41 -12.51 -15.63 2.47
N GLU A 42 -12.64 -14.67 3.37
CA GLU A 42 -12.34 -13.26 3.10
C GLU A 42 -10.86 -13.08 2.72
N LEU A 43 -9.92 -13.72 3.43
CA LEU A 43 -8.49 -13.68 3.10
C LEU A 43 -8.21 -14.28 1.71
N ALA A 44 -8.78 -15.44 1.40
CA ALA A 44 -8.59 -16.08 0.11
C ALA A 44 -9.13 -15.21 -1.04
N HIS A 45 -10.29 -14.61 -0.86
CA HIS A 45 -10.92 -13.72 -1.83
C HIS A 45 -10.13 -12.43 -2.01
N THR A 46 -9.71 -11.76 -0.92
CA THR A 46 -8.87 -10.55 -1.00
C THR A 46 -7.57 -10.81 -1.76
N LYS A 47 -6.89 -11.95 -1.50
CA LYS A 47 -5.70 -12.35 -2.28
C LYS A 47 -5.99 -12.52 -3.77
N GLN A 48 -7.17 -13.04 -4.15
CA GLN A 48 -7.55 -13.14 -5.57
C GLN A 48 -7.84 -11.75 -6.18
N ALA A 49 -8.46 -10.84 -5.43
CA ALA A 49 -8.66 -9.46 -5.86
C ALA A 49 -7.30 -8.77 -6.13
N HIS A 50 -6.34 -8.93 -5.22
CA HIS A 50 -4.98 -8.40 -5.41
C HIS A 50 -4.25 -8.97 -6.63
N ILE A 51 -4.43 -10.26 -6.93
CA ILE A 51 -3.82 -10.85 -8.13
C ILE A 51 -4.44 -10.26 -9.41
N ARG A 52 -5.77 -10.01 -9.44
CA ARG A 52 -6.43 -9.37 -10.58
C ARG A 52 -6.00 -7.92 -10.74
N ASP A 53 -6.01 -7.17 -9.64
CA ASP A 53 -5.55 -5.79 -9.65
C ASP A 53 -4.09 -5.66 -10.09
N ALA A 54 -3.23 -6.58 -9.65
CA ALA A 54 -1.84 -6.62 -10.07
C ALA A 54 -1.67 -6.86 -11.59
N VAL A 55 -2.54 -7.64 -12.22
CA VAL A 55 -2.57 -7.78 -13.70
C VAL A 55 -2.94 -6.46 -14.36
N ALA A 56 -3.92 -5.72 -13.81
CA ALA A 56 -4.28 -4.37 -14.31
C ALA A 56 -3.10 -3.40 -14.15
N MET A 57 -2.41 -3.41 -13.00
CA MET A 57 -1.22 -2.60 -12.75
C MET A 57 -0.05 -2.92 -13.69
N VAL A 58 0.18 -4.20 -14.02
CA VAL A 58 1.21 -4.61 -15.00
C VAL A 58 0.86 -4.05 -16.39
N ARG A 59 -0.37 -4.21 -16.86
CA ARG A 59 -0.83 -3.69 -18.15
C ARG A 59 -0.79 -2.17 -18.22
N PHE A 60 -1.19 -1.52 -17.13
CA PHE A 60 -1.05 -0.08 -16.97
C PHE A 60 0.40 0.37 -17.16
N GLN A 61 1.33 -0.26 -16.45
CA GLN A 61 2.74 0.13 -16.52
C GLN A 61 3.34 -0.12 -17.91
N ILE A 62 2.99 -1.23 -18.57
CA ILE A 62 3.40 -1.52 -19.95
C ILE A 62 2.91 -0.43 -20.92
N GLU A 63 1.62 -0.04 -20.84
CA GLU A 63 1.07 1.02 -21.69
C GLU A 63 1.72 2.37 -21.39
N LEU A 64 1.86 2.74 -20.12
CA LEU A 64 2.52 3.99 -19.70
C LEU A 64 3.95 4.09 -20.27
N GLU A 65 4.77 3.04 -20.08
CA GLU A 65 6.15 3.00 -20.58
C GLU A 65 6.20 3.06 -22.11
N SER A 66 5.31 2.35 -22.79
CA SER A 66 5.24 2.31 -24.25
C SER A 66 4.89 3.67 -24.84
N ARG A 67 3.89 4.35 -24.30
CA ARG A 67 3.44 5.68 -24.77
C ARG A 67 4.50 6.75 -24.48
N LEU A 68 5.15 6.73 -23.30
CA LEU A 68 6.26 7.62 -22.99
C LEU A 68 7.46 7.38 -23.93
N ALA A 69 7.77 6.11 -24.25
CA ALA A 69 8.84 5.77 -25.18
C ALA A 69 8.54 6.27 -26.60
N ALA A 70 7.29 6.20 -27.03
CA ALA A 70 6.81 6.74 -28.32
C ALA A 70 6.84 8.27 -28.39
N GLY A 71 7.08 8.95 -27.27
CA GLY A 71 7.15 10.42 -27.21
C GLY A 71 5.77 11.08 -27.11
N GLU A 72 4.75 10.35 -26.70
CA GLU A 72 3.44 10.92 -26.43
C GLU A 72 3.50 11.86 -25.21
N THR A 73 2.74 12.94 -25.27
CA THR A 73 2.53 13.83 -24.12
C THR A 73 1.50 13.21 -23.21
N LEU A 74 1.95 12.75 -22.03
CA LEU A 74 1.08 12.20 -20.99
C LEU A 74 1.04 13.15 -19.80
N THR A 75 -0.05 13.12 -19.08
CA THR A 75 -0.30 13.93 -17.87
C THR A 75 -0.73 13.05 -16.72
N GLU A 76 -0.76 13.60 -15.52
CA GLU A 76 -1.29 12.92 -14.33
C GLU A 76 -2.73 12.43 -14.54
N LEU A 77 -3.58 13.18 -15.31
CA LEU A 77 -4.93 12.75 -15.68
C LEU A 77 -4.91 11.53 -16.62
N THR A 78 -3.99 11.51 -17.58
CA THR A 78 -3.84 10.37 -18.50
C THR A 78 -3.44 9.09 -17.75
N VAL A 79 -2.66 9.23 -16.67
CA VAL A 79 -2.27 8.08 -15.81
C VAL A 79 -3.50 7.44 -15.18
N ASP A 80 -4.40 8.24 -14.60
CA ASP A 80 -5.66 7.77 -14.02
C ASP A 80 -6.55 7.09 -15.08
N GLU A 81 -6.71 7.70 -16.26
CA GLU A 81 -7.49 7.13 -17.36
C GLU A 81 -6.98 5.76 -17.82
N ILE A 82 -5.65 5.60 -17.96
CA ILE A 82 -5.05 4.32 -18.36
C ILE A 82 -5.31 3.26 -17.28
N LEU A 83 -5.13 3.62 -16.02
CA LEU A 83 -5.30 2.69 -14.91
C LEU A 83 -6.77 2.24 -14.77
N HIS A 84 -7.72 3.20 -14.81
CA HIS A 84 -9.15 2.91 -14.82
C HIS A 84 -9.55 1.96 -15.96
N LYS A 85 -9.02 2.16 -17.15
CA LYS A 85 -9.28 1.30 -18.33
C LYS A 85 -8.96 -0.17 -18.03
N TYR A 86 -7.83 -0.46 -17.36
CA TYR A 86 -7.42 -1.84 -17.09
C TYR A 86 -8.15 -2.45 -15.90
N ARG A 87 -8.45 -1.68 -14.85
CA ARG A 87 -9.21 -2.13 -13.69
C ARG A 87 -10.66 -2.41 -14.03
N SER A 88 -11.32 -1.48 -14.75
CA SER A 88 -12.73 -1.62 -15.14
C SER A 88 -13.00 -2.70 -16.20
N ALA A 89 -11.96 -3.25 -16.81
CA ALA A 89 -12.09 -4.39 -17.72
C ALA A 89 -12.31 -5.74 -17.00
N ASP A 90 -12.09 -5.81 -15.69
CA ASP A 90 -12.36 -7.02 -14.89
C ASP A 90 -13.86 -7.08 -14.53
N ASP A 91 -14.48 -8.26 -14.70
CA ASP A 91 -15.92 -8.48 -14.48
C ASP A 91 -16.34 -8.36 -13.01
N LYS A 92 -15.40 -8.41 -12.08
CA LYS A 92 -15.64 -8.22 -10.64
C LYS A 92 -15.37 -6.80 -10.16
N PHE A 93 -14.88 -5.92 -11.01
CA PHE A 93 -14.65 -4.52 -10.65
C PHE A 93 -15.99 -3.85 -10.31
N LEU A 94 -16.02 -3.14 -9.18
CA LEU A 94 -17.19 -2.37 -8.74
C LEU A 94 -16.93 -0.87 -8.88
N VAL A 95 -15.82 -0.40 -8.31
CA VAL A 95 -15.45 1.01 -8.28
C VAL A 95 -13.99 1.13 -7.82
N GLU A 96 -13.31 2.24 -8.10
CA GLU A 96 -12.06 2.57 -7.43
C GLU A 96 -12.28 2.65 -5.91
N SER A 97 -11.36 2.10 -5.12
CA SER A 97 -11.46 2.15 -3.66
C SER A 97 -11.32 3.57 -3.11
N PHE A 98 -10.64 4.43 -3.88
CA PHE A 98 -10.52 5.88 -3.69
C PHE A 98 -10.10 6.55 -5.01
N GLY A 99 -10.14 7.89 -5.07
CA GLY A 99 -9.66 8.61 -6.26
C GLY A 99 -8.16 8.46 -6.45
N THR A 100 -7.72 8.01 -7.61
CA THR A 100 -6.31 7.79 -7.93
C THR A 100 -5.45 9.03 -7.62
N ILE A 101 -4.37 8.84 -6.91
CA ILE A 101 -3.31 9.83 -6.70
C ILE A 101 -2.21 9.54 -7.73
N ALA A 102 -2.29 10.22 -8.87
CA ALA A 102 -1.21 10.22 -9.85
C ALA A 102 -0.46 11.55 -9.70
N ALA A 103 0.74 11.51 -9.15
CA ALA A 103 1.48 12.71 -8.75
C ALA A 103 2.92 12.67 -9.28
N TYR A 104 3.26 13.65 -10.10
CA TYR A 104 4.59 13.76 -10.72
C TYR A 104 5.48 14.77 -9.99
N GLY A 105 6.72 14.39 -9.72
CA GLY A 105 7.73 15.25 -9.11
C GLY A 105 7.26 15.87 -7.80
N GLY A 106 7.25 17.21 -7.71
CA GLY A 106 6.89 17.96 -6.51
C GLY A 106 5.43 17.81 -6.07
N ASN A 107 4.49 17.47 -6.98
CA ASN A 107 3.09 17.23 -6.64
C ASN A 107 2.95 16.03 -5.69
N ALA A 108 3.82 15.03 -5.83
CA ALA A 108 3.85 13.84 -5.00
C ALA A 108 4.21 14.11 -3.53
N ALA A 109 4.73 15.29 -3.20
CA ALA A 109 4.95 15.69 -1.81
C ALA A 109 3.66 15.99 -1.04
N MET A 110 2.55 16.14 -1.74
CA MET A 110 1.20 16.25 -1.16
C MET A 110 0.58 14.85 -1.11
N MET A 111 0.50 14.26 0.08
CA MET A 111 0.10 12.85 0.28
C MET A 111 -1.27 12.49 -0.31
N HIS A 112 -2.19 13.45 -0.36
CA HIS A 112 -3.53 13.29 -0.94
C HIS A 112 -3.72 14.24 -2.12
N TYR A 113 -2.72 14.29 -3.01
CA TYR A 113 -2.80 15.07 -4.24
C TYR A 113 -3.88 14.53 -5.18
N HIS A 114 -4.60 15.43 -5.81
CA HIS A 114 -5.54 15.08 -6.89
C HIS A 114 -5.34 16.03 -8.06
N ALA A 115 -4.96 15.45 -9.19
CA ALA A 115 -4.90 16.18 -10.45
C ALA A 115 -6.30 16.62 -10.89
N THR A 116 -6.41 17.85 -11.38
CA THR A 116 -7.66 18.38 -11.97
C THR A 116 -7.41 18.84 -13.38
N PRO A 117 -8.46 19.02 -14.22
CA PRO A 117 -8.28 19.58 -15.56
C PRO A 117 -7.57 20.93 -15.58
N GLU A 118 -7.73 21.73 -14.52
CA GLU A 118 -7.14 23.06 -14.38
C GLU A 118 -5.74 23.05 -13.75
N ASP A 119 -5.42 22.00 -12.98
CA ASP A 119 -4.15 21.89 -12.24
C ASP A 119 -3.64 20.45 -12.28
N HIS A 120 -2.71 20.17 -13.17
CA HIS A 120 -2.04 18.88 -13.33
C HIS A 120 -0.69 19.05 -14.03
N ALA A 121 0.22 18.12 -13.79
CA ALA A 121 1.53 18.12 -14.44
C ALA A 121 1.53 17.31 -15.75
N VAL A 122 2.39 17.73 -16.67
CA VAL A 122 2.82 16.93 -17.81
C VAL A 122 4.01 16.08 -17.39
N LEU A 123 3.98 14.79 -17.74
CA LEU A 123 5.06 13.87 -17.43
C LEU A 123 6.29 14.14 -18.32
N GLU A 124 7.45 14.21 -17.71
CA GLU A 124 8.74 14.35 -18.41
C GLU A 124 9.58 13.08 -18.24
N LYS A 125 10.60 12.89 -19.12
CA LYS A 125 11.55 11.76 -19.02
C LYS A 125 12.61 11.99 -17.95
N LYS A 126 12.19 12.35 -16.74
CA LYS A 126 13.04 12.55 -15.54
C LYS A 126 12.21 12.41 -14.27
N GLY A 127 12.89 12.25 -13.12
CA GLY A 127 12.22 12.20 -11.81
C GLY A 127 11.29 11.00 -11.63
N PHE A 128 10.41 11.13 -10.66
CA PHE A 128 9.45 10.10 -10.27
C PHE A 128 8.00 10.47 -10.57
N LEU A 129 7.21 9.46 -10.93
CA LEU A 129 5.75 9.45 -10.88
C LEU A 129 5.31 8.54 -9.74
N LEU A 130 4.66 9.09 -8.74
CA LEU A 130 3.97 8.34 -7.69
C LEU A 130 2.54 8.04 -8.17
N VAL A 131 2.14 6.78 -8.11
CA VAL A 131 0.77 6.35 -8.40
C VAL A 131 0.28 5.54 -7.20
N ASP A 132 -0.67 6.11 -6.49
CA ASP A 132 -1.36 5.50 -5.37
C ASP A 132 -2.83 5.31 -5.75
N SER A 133 -3.30 4.08 -5.71
CA SER A 133 -4.58 3.69 -6.29
C SER A 133 -5.02 2.32 -5.84
N GLY A 134 -6.32 2.11 -5.88
CA GLY A 134 -6.89 0.81 -5.58
C GLY A 134 -8.27 0.64 -6.17
N ALA A 135 -8.82 -0.55 -6.05
CA ALA A 135 -10.17 -0.87 -6.50
C ALA A 135 -10.90 -1.72 -5.47
N THR A 136 -12.21 -1.54 -5.42
CA THR A 136 -13.13 -2.46 -4.74
C THR A 136 -13.69 -3.40 -5.79
N TYR A 137 -13.38 -4.69 -5.62
CA TYR A 137 -13.92 -5.80 -6.39
C TYR A 137 -15.03 -6.49 -5.59
N MET A 138 -15.82 -7.34 -6.24
CA MET A 138 -16.88 -8.13 -5.57
C MET A 138 -16.35 -9.05 -4.46
N ASP A 139 -15.03 -9.27 -4.42
CA ASP A 139 -14.37 -10.21 -3.51
C ASP A 139 -13.10 -9.66 -2.83
N GLY A 140 -12.91 -8.34 -2.84
CA GLY A 140 -11.81 -7.70 -2.11
C GLY A 140 -11.66 -6.23 -2.45
N THR A 141 -10.98 -5.49 -1.58
CA THR A 141 -10.57 -4.10 -1.80
C THR A 141 -9.05 -4.05 -1.83
N THR A 142 -8.48 -3.27 -2.74
CA THR A 142 -7.03 -3.10 -2.90
C THR A 142 -6.61 -1.67 -2.66
N ASP A 143 -5.37 -1.53 -2.18
CA ASP A 143 -4.66 -0.28 -1.96
C ASP A 143 -3.18 -0.49 -2.31
N ILE A 144 -2.66 0.25 -3.29
CA ILE A 144 -1.33 -0.01 -3.85
C ILE A 144 -0.68 1.30 -4.26
N THR A 145 0.49 1.59 -3.71
CA THR A 145 1.34 2.67 -4.24
C THR A 145 2.59 2.10 -4.91
N ARG A 146 2.91 2.65 -6.07
CA ARG A 146 4.22 2.51 -6.71
C ARG A 146 4.77 3.86 -7.12
N THR A 147 6.07 4.04 -6.91
CA THR A 147 6.82 5.20 -7.40
C THR A 147 7.68 4.76 -8.58
N TYR A 148 7.32 5.24 -9.77
CA TYR A 148 7.92 4.85 -11.04
C TYR A 148 9.00 5.86 -11.47
N PRO A 149 10.25 5.44 -11.74
CA PRO A 149 11.24 6.30 -12.35
C PRO A 149 10.90 6.53 -13.83
N LEU A 150 10.76 7.79 -14.24
CA LEU A 150 10.44 8.14 -15.63
C LEU A 150 11.69 8.44 -16.49
N GLY A 151 12.88 8.50 -15.88
CA GLY A 151 14.13 8.77 -16.58
C GLY A 151 15.26 9.09 -15.62
N GLU A 152 16.01 10.17 -15.87
CA GLU A 152 17.11 10.58 -15.01
C GLU A 152 16.63 10.96 -13.61
N LEU A 153 17.36 10.48 -12.60
CA LEU A 153 17.11 10.75 -11.18
C LEU A 153 18.34 11.41 -10.56
N THR A 154 18.11 12.36 -9.67
CA THR A 154 19.16 12.91 -8.82
C THR A 154 19.65 11.87 -7.79
N GLU A 155 20.80 12.11 -7.19
CA GLU A 155 21.35 11.27 -6.12
C GLU A 155 20.41 11.23 -4.91
N ASP A 156 19.85 12.38 -4.51
CA ASP A 156 18.92 12.49 -3.39
C ASP A 156 17.62 11.72 -3.66
N GLU A 157 17.03 11.82 -4.85
CA GLU A 157 15.85 11.05 -5.24
C GLU A 157 16.10 9.54 -5.12
N ARG A 158 17.26 9.07 -5.57
CA ARG A 158 17.65 7.66 -5.47
C ARG A 158 17.84 7.22 -4.01
N LEU A 159 18.46 8.05 -3.18
CA LEU A 159 18.63 7.79 -1.75
C LEU A 159 17.27 7.74 -1.04
N PHE A 160 16.40 8.73 -1.25
CA PHE A 160 15.05 8.75 -0.66
C PHE A 160 14.23 7.53 -1.07
N TYR A 161 14.31 7.13 -2.34
CA TYR A 161 13.65 5.91 -2.81
C TYR A 161 14.19 4.66 -2.10
N THR A 162 15.51 4.54 -2.00
CA THR A 162 16.15 3.36 -1.39
C THR A 162 15.84 3.28 0.11
N TRP A 163 15.86 4.40 0.84
CA TRP A 163 15.50 4.43 2.26
C TRP A 163 14.00 4.18 2.50
N THR A 164 13.12 4.67 1.60
CA THR A 164 11.69 4.33 1.64
C THR A 164 11.50 2.82 1.44
N LEU A 165 12.23 2.22 0.50
CA LEU A 165 12.19 0.78 0.26
C LEU A 165 12.70 -0.02 1.48
N GLN A 166 13.74 0.45 2.19
CA GLN A 166 14.16 -0.17 3.44
C GLN A 166 13.06 -0.15 4.49
N CYS A 167 12.39 1.00 4.66
CA CYS A 167 11.25 1.11 5.58
C CYS A 167 10.16 0.08 5.29
N HIS A 168 9.79 -0.03 4.01
CA HIS A 168 8.80 -0.99 3.52
C HIS A 168 9.23 -2.44 3.76
N ILE A 169 10.45 -2.81 3.41
CA ILE A 169 10.96 -4.17 3.59
C ILE A 169 11.05 -4.53 5.08
N ASP A 170 11.52 -3.62 5.92
CA ASP A 170 11.77 -3.93 7.34
C ASP A 170 10.49 -4.22 8.10
N ILE A 171 9.40 -3.50 7.84
CA ILE A 171 8.11 -3.84 8.44
C ILE A 171 7.48 -5.08 7.81
N ALA A 172 7.56 -5.25 6.48
CA ALA A 172 7.01 -6.41 5.79
C ALA A 172 7.64 -7.74 6.21
N ARG A 173 8.92 -7.74 6.62
CA ARG A 173 9.64 -8.93 7.13
C ARG A 173 9.67 -9.06 8.65
N ALA A 174 9.03 -8.14 9.38
CA ALA A 174 9.05 -8.14 10.83
C ALA A 174 8.44 -9.41 11.43
N VAL A 175 9.00 -9.84 12.55
CA VAL A 175 8.47 -10.90 13.42
C VAL A 175 8.39 -10.34 14.83
N TRP A 176 7.24 -10.48 15.49
CA TRP A 176 6.99 -9.86 16.79
C TRP A 176 6.15 -10.76 17.70
N LEU A 177 6.11 -10.45 18.99
CA LEU A 177 5.27 -11.14 19.99
C LEU A 177 3.81 -10.65 19.87
N ASP A 178 2.86 -11.53 20.09
CA ASP A 178 1.41 -11.36 19.90
C ASP A 178 0.75 -10.24 20.72
N TYR A 179 1.49 -9.60 21.63
CA TYR A 179 1.03 -8.42 22.38
C TYR A 179 1.43 -7.09 21.73
N CYS A 180 2.23 -7.08 20.66
CA CYS A 180 2.65 -5.83 20.02
C CYS A 180 1.49 -5.18 19.29
N ASP A 181 1.37 -3.88 19.47
CA ASP A 181 0.38 -3.03 18.83
C ASP A 181 0.95 -2.23 17.64
N GLY A 182 0.08 -1.50 16.96
CA GLY A 182 0.47 -0.73 15.79
C GLY A 182 1.49 0.36 16.07
N HIS A 183 1.52 0.93 17.28
CA HIS A 183 2.51 1.91 17.68
C HIS A 183 3.92 1.30 17.80
N MET A 184 4.03 0.12 18.38
CA MET A 184 5.31 -0.58 18.50
C MET A 184 5.86 -0.97 17.13
N LEU A 185 5.01 -1.46 16.24
CA LEU A 185 5.40 -1.91 14.91
C LEU A 185 5.73 -0.74 13.96
N ASP A 186 5.03 0.38 14.04
CA ASP A 186 5.29 1.60 13.27
C ASP A 186 6.75 2.08 13.42
N THR A 187 7.35 1.88 14.59
CA THR A 187 8.75 2.24 14.87
C THR A 187 9.73 1.46 13.99
N ILE A 188 9.43 0.19 13.68
CA ILE A 188 10.28 -0.64 12.83
C ILE A 188 10.35 -0.06 11.42
N ALA A 189 9.20 0.35 10.88
CA ALA A 189 9.13 0.97 9.55
C ALA A 189 9.83 2.33 9.47
N ARG A 190 9.85 3.11 10.57
CA ARG A 190 10.45 4.47 10.54
C ARG A 190 11.95 4.48 10.78
N GLU A 191 12.48 3.47 11.43
CA GLU A 191 13.84 3.43 11.91
C GLU A 191 14.88 3.66 10.77
N PRO A 192 14.75 3.08 9.55
CA PRO A 192 15.68 3.34 8.48
C PRO A 192 15.78 4.83 8.07
N LEU A 193 14.68 5.56 8.04
CA LEU A 193 14.68 7.00 7.76
C LEU A 193 15.22 7.82 8.93
N TRP A 194 14.94 7.43 10.18
CA TRP A 194 15.42 8.14 11.36
C TRP A 194 16.96 8.12 11.47
N ARG A 195 17.63 7.07 10.99
CA ARG A 195 19.10 7.02 10.90
C ARG A 195 19.66 8.18 10.06
N HIS A 196 18.85 8.69 9.11
CA HIS A 196 19.19 9.80 8.22
C HIS A 196 18.55 11.12 8.65
N LEU A 197 17.96 11.19 9.86
CA LEU A 197 17.27 12.36 10.42
C LEU A 197 16.07 12.82 9.57
N ILE A 198 15.47 11.90 8.83
CA ILE A 198 14.27 12.10 8.00
C ILE A 198 13.09 11.39 8.65
N ASN A 199 11.88 11.95 8.47
CA ASN A 199 10.65 11.35 8.96
C ASN A 199 9.47 11.76 8.07
N TYR A 200 8.50 10.87 7.93
CA TYR A 200 7.20 11.19 7.34
C TYR A 200 6.15 11.45 8.42
N ARG A 201 5.21 12.37 8.11
CA ARG A 201 4.22 12.88 9.08
C ARG A 201 2.87 12.15 9.04
N CYS A 202 2.67 11.22 8.10
CA CYS A 202 1.51 10.34 8.01
C CYS A 202 1.72 9.06 8.84
N GLY A 203 0.69 8.20 8.89
CA GLY A 203 0.82 6.82 9.36
C GLY A 203 1.69 6.01 8.40
N THR A 204 2.17 4.86 8.86
CA THR A 204 2.84 3.87 8.02
C THR A 204 1.83 2.94 7.35
N GLY A 205 0.60 2.89 7.86
CA GLY A 205 -0.43 2.07 7.27
C GLY A 205 -1.71 2.03 8.09
N HIS A 206 -2.76 1.53 7.46
CA HIS A 206 -4.10 1.41 8.01
C HIS A 206 -4.74 0.07 7.63
N SER A 207 -5.77 -0.32 8.35
CA SER A 207 -6.57 -1.50 8.00
C SER A 207 -7.45 -1.23 6.78
N VAL A 208 -7.63 -2.25 5.94
CA VAL A 208 -8.48 -2.25 4.75
C VAL A 208 -9.67 -3.17 4.96
N SER A 209 -10.87 -2.79 4.49
CA SER A 209 -12.03 -3.67 4.54
C SER A 209 -11.94 -4.80 3.50
N HIS A 210 -12.68 -5.87 3.70
CA HIS A 210 -12.76 -6.95 2.69
C HIS A 210 -13.44 -6.45 1.40
N VAL A 211 -14.68 -5.98 1.49
CA VAL A 211 -15.39 -5.28 0.40
C VAL A 211 -16.03 -4.02 0.99
N GLY A 212 -15.43 -2.86 0.74
CA GLY A 212 -15.90 -1.61 1.34
C GLY A 212 -14.83 -0.53 1.41
N ASN A 213 -14.82 0.26 2.48
CA ASN A 213 -13.90 1.37 2.62
C ASN A 213 -12.44 0.93 2.65
N VAL A 214 -11.60 1.62 1.92
CA VAL A 214 -10.14 1.43 1.94
C VAL A 214 -9.59 1.70 3.35
N HIS A 215 -10.04 2.74 4.03
CA HIS A 215 -9.75 2.99 5.43
C HIS A 215 -10.81 2.36 6.34
N GLU A 216 -10.45 1.25 7.00
CA GLU A 216 -11.32 0.62 8.01
C GLU A 216 -10.57 0.53 9.35
N GLY A 217 -11.05 0.45 10.44
CA GLY A 217 -10.36 0.19 11.71
C GLY A 217 -10.53 -1.27 12.14
N PRO A 218 -10.00 -1.68 13.31
CA PRO A 218 -9.45 -0.80 14.36
C PRO A 218 -7.93 -0.65 14.35
N HIS A 219 -7.19 -1.53 13.69
CA HIS A 219 -5.73 -1.55 13.69
C HIS A 219 -5.15 -0.63 12.61
N ALA A 220 -3.96 -0.13 12.85
CA ALA A 220 -3.19 0.68 11.93
C ALA A 220 -1.72 0.70 12.38
N LEU A 221 -0.80 0.94 11.47
CA LEU A 221 0.62 1.19 11.75
C LEU A 221 0.83 2.71 11.88
N ASN A 222 0.80 3.24 13.09
CA ASN A 222 1.09 4.65 13.38
C ASN A 222 1.40 4.87 14.86
N GLY A 223 2.02 5.98 15.17
CA GLY A 223 2.48 6.35 16.51
C GLY A 223 1.39 6.54 17.58
N ARG A 224 0.12 6.23 17.31
CA ARG A 224 -1.02 6.39 18.24
C ARG A 224 -1.92 5.16 18.33
N ASN A 225 -1.77 4.19 17.44
CA ASN A 225 -2.66 3.03 17.42
C ASN A 225 -2.19 1.97 18.41
N THR A 226 -3.02 1.68 19.40
CA THR A 226 -2.77 0.68 20.46
C THR A 226 -3.54 -0.62 20.25
N THR A 227 -4.08 -0.85 19.06
CA THR A 227 -4.73 -2.12 18.73
C THR A 227 -3.65 -3.18 18.49
N VAL A 228 -3.72 -4.24 19.27
CA VAL A 228 -2.84 -5.40 19.13
C VAL A 228 -3.22 -6.16 17.88
N PHE A 229 -2.21 -6.50 17.07
CA PHE A 229 -2.41 -7.27 15.84
C PHE A 229 -2.83 -8.71 16.14
N LYS A 230 -3.67 -9.26 15.27
CA LYS A 230 -4.13 -10.66 15.33
C LYS A 230 -4.02 -11.30 13.95
N PRO A 231 -3.77 -12.63 13.89
CA PRO A 231 -3.85 -13.36 12.62
C PRO A 231 -5.18 -13.10 11.90
N GLY A 232 -5.12 -12.89 10.60
CA GLY A 232 -6.25 -12.51 9.75
C GLY A 232 -6.50 -11.01 9.63
N MET A 233 -5.73 -10.15 10.31
CA MET A 233 -5.77 -8.71 10.07
C MET A 233 -4.97 -8.36 8.82
N ILE A 234 -5.52 -7.43 8.00
CA ILE A 234 -4.88 -6.86 6.82
C ILE A 234 -4.56 -5.40 7.11
N VAL A 235 -3.36 -4.96 6.76
CA VAL A 235 -2.90 -3.58 6.97
C VAL A 235 -2.06 -3.14 5.79
N THR A 236 -2.16 -1.85 5.39
CA THR A 236 -1.22 -1.28 4.43
C THR A 236 0.16 -1.06 5.06
N ASP A 237 1.18 -1.06 4.24
CA ASP A 237 2.58 -0.79 4.55
C ASP A 237 3.07 0.23 3.53
N GLU A 238 2.93 1.53 3.87
CA GLU A 238 3.03 2.68 2.96
C GLU A 238 3.98 3.79 3.46
N PRO A 239 5.20 3.46 3.91
CA PRO A 239 6.17 4.48 4.28
C PRO A 239 6.52 5.37 3.10
N GLY A 240 6.98 6.60 3.38
CA GLY A 240 7.34 7.51 2.31
C GLY A 240 8.28 8.64 2.72
N VAL A 241 8.80 9.35 1.72
CA VAL A 241 9.53 10.61 1.87
C VAL A 241 8.80 11.69 1.07
N TYR A 242 8.57 12.84 1.66
CA TYR A 242 7.77 13.92 1.10
C TYR A 242 8.49 15.27 1.27
N GLU A 243 9.23 15.68 0.24
CA GLU A 243 9.98 16.96 0.24
C GLU A 243 9.20 18.00 -0.59
N GLY A 244 8.64 18.99 0.11
CA GLY A 244 7.73 19.98 -0.45
C GLY A 244 8.26 20.67 -1.70
N GLY A 245 7.56 20.56 -2.83
CA GLY A 245 7.92 21.13 -4.11
C GLY A 245 9.10 20.44 -4.83
N VAL A 246 9.60 19.34 -4.28
CA VAL A 246 10.75 18.58 -4.82
C VAL A 246 10.31 17.19 -5.27
N VAL A 247 9.94 16.31 -4.33
CA VAL A 247 9.62 14.91 -4.62
C VAL A 247 8.73 14.31 -3.53
N GLY A 248 7.85 13.41 -3.93
CA GLY A 248 7.18 12.46 -3.04
C GLY A 248 7.45 11.04 -3.50
N ILE A 249 7.75 10.17 -2.54
CA ILE A 249 8.03 8.75 -2.76
C ILE A 249 7.23 7.97 -1.73
N ARG A 250 6.41 7.01 -2.17
CA ARG A 250 5.71 6.02 -1.35
C ARG A 250 5.81 4.66 -2.04
N ILE A 251 6.07 3.63 -1.29
CA ILE A 251 6.03 2.24 -1.75
C ILE A 251 5.09 1.51 -0.81
N GLU A 252 4.07 0.87 -1.38
CA GLU A 252 3.00 0.30 -0.60
C GLU A 252 2.59 -1.09 -1.06
N ASN A 253 2.37 -1.95 -0.08
CA ASN A 253 1.66 -3.21 -0.20
C ASN A 253 0.61 -3.33 0.91
N GLU A 254 -0.43 -4.12 0.69
CA GLU A 254 -1.20 -4.69 1.78
C GLU A 254 -0.52 -5.95 2.31
N LEU A 255 -0.51 -6.07 3.63
CA LEU A 255 0.10 -7.18 4.38
C LEU A 255 -0.97 -7.90 5.20
N GLU A 256 -0.95 -9.24 5.16
CA GLU A 256 -1.71 -10.09 6.07
C GLU A 256 -0.88 -10.44 7.30
N CYS A 257 -1.42 -10.21 8.49
CA CYS A 257 -0.85 -10.71 9.74
C CYS A 257 -1.19 -12.19 9.91
N TYR A 258 -0.17 -13.02 10.18
CA TYR A 258 -0.35 -14.45 10.41
C TYR A 258 0.44 -14.96 11.61
N HIS A 259 0.03 -16.11 12.16
CA HIS A 259 0.78 -16.79 13.20
C HIS A 259 2.04 -17.45 12.62
N LYS A 260 3.21 -17.06 13.11
CA LYS A 260 4.53 -17.53 12.64
C LYS A 260 4.99 -18.78 13.36
N ALA A 261 4.99 -18.74 14.70
CA ALA A 261 5.51 -19.83 15.54
C ALA A 261 5.15 -19.62 17.02
N SER A 262 5.17 -20.69 17.79
CA SER A 262 5.06 -20.68 19.25
C SER A 262 6.29 -21.38 19.88
N ASN A 263 6.79 -20.83 20.97
CA ASN A 263 7.86 -21.46 21.75
C ASN A 263 7.81 -21.00 23.23
N GLN A 264 8.84 -21.32 24.03
CA GLN A 264 8.89 -20.95 25.45
C GLN A 264 8.93 -19.43 25.72
N TYR A 265 9.15 -18.61 24.72
CA TYR A 265 9.17 -17.14 24.84
C TYR A 265 7.82 -16.50 24.48
N GLY A 266 6.88 -17.22 23.86
CA GLY A 266 5.54 -16.76 23.54
C GLY A 266 5.08 -17.13 22.14
N GLU A 267 4.00 -16.45 21.72
CA GLU A 267 3.39 -16.54 20.39
C GLU A 267 4.01 -15.48 19.48
N PHE A 268 4.52 -15.88 18.33
CA PHE A 268 5.13 -14.98 17.35
C PHE A 268 4.23 -14.80 16.13
N LEU A 269 4.02 -13.56 15.77
CA LEU A 269 3.31 -13.15 14.56
C LEU A 269 4.28 -12.60 13.52
N ALA A 270 3.85 -12.56 12.26
CA ALA A 270 4.60 -11.96 11.16
C ALA A 270 3.63 -11.43 10.10
N PHE A 271 4.14 -10.65 9.15
CA PHE A 271 3.42 -10.22 7.97
C PHE A 271 3.76 -11.07 6.74
N CYS A 272 2.79 -11.14 5.82
CA CYS A 272 2.94 -11.71 4.49
C CYS A 272 2.32 -10.74 3.48
N PRO A 273 3.05 -10.25 2.48
CA PRO A 273 2.48 -9.41 1.43
C PRO A 273 1.37 -10.14 0.68
N ILE A 274 0.28 -9.43 0.40
CA ILE A 274 -0.82 -9.90 -0.45
C ILE A 274 -0.96 -9.06 -1.71
N THR A 275 -0.19 -7.99 -1.85
CA THR A 275 -0.02 -7.19 -3.07
C THR A 275 1.10 -7.79 -3.91
N PHE A 276 0.84 -8.00 -5.22
CA PHE A 276 1.78 -8.68 -6.14
C PHE A 276 2.14 -7.79 -7.35
N VAL A 277 2.59 -6.57 -7.10
CA VAL A 277 3.03 -5.61 -8.14
C VAL A 277 4.55 -5.43 -8.06
N PRO A 278 5.30 -5.45 -9.17
CA PRO A 278 6.75 -5.25 -9.12
C PRO A 278 7.13 -3.91 -8.48
N ILE A 279 8.20 -3.93 -7.69
CA ILE A 279 8.83 -2.73 -7.14
C ILE A 279 10.00 -2.35 -8.07
N ALA A 280 10.11 -1.07 -8.45
CA ALA A 280 11.17 -0.64 -9.36
C ALA A 280 12.55 -0.79 -8.71
N THR A 281 13.47 -1.49 -9.38
CA THR A 281 14.82 -1.75 -8.88
C THR A 281 15.88 -0.77 -9.41
N SER A 282 15.60 -0.12 -10.53
CA SER A 282 16.57 0.81 -11.15
C SER A 282 16.93 2.05 -10.29
N PRO A 283 16.06 2.57 -9.40
CA PRO A 283 16.44 3.67 -8.51
C PRO A 283 17.34 3.27 -7.35
N ILE A 284 17.41 1.97 -7.01
CA ILE A 284 18.12 1.49 -5.82
C ILE A 284 19.60 1.89 -5.88
N VAL A 285 20.09 2.49 -4.81
CA VAL A 285 21.52 2.82 -4.65
C VAL A 285 22.27 1.56 -4.23
N PRO A 286 23.26 1.10 -5.02
CA PRO A 286 24.03 -0.09 -4.68
C PRO A 286 24.71 0.01 -3.30
N GLY A 287 24.65 -1.06 -2.52
CA GLY A 287 25.29 -1.15 -1.20
C GLY A 287 24.52 -0.48 -0.05
N VAL A 288 23.35 0.14 -0.30
CA VAL A 288 22.51 0.72 0.76
C VAL A 288 21.61 -0.35 1.36
N LEU A 289 20.99 -1.20 0.54
CA LEU A 289 20.22 -2.35 1.05
C LEU A 289 21.17 -3.39 1.64
N SER A 290 20.82 -3.92 2.81
CA SER A 290 21.47 -5.08 3.41
C SER A 290 21.23 -6.35 2.58
N ARG A 291 21.99 -7.40 2.85
CA ARG A 291 21.82 -8.70 2.20
C ARG A 291 20.41 -9.27 2.43
N ASP A 292 19.91 -9.18 3.65
CA ASP A 292 18.60 -9.70 4.01
C ASP A 292 17.46 -8.94 3.31
N GLU A 293 17.59 -7.62 3.15
CA GLU A 293 16.63 -6.79 2.40
C GLU A 293 16.63 -7.15 0.90
N LEU A 294 17.82 -7.36 0.32
CA LEU A 294 17.94 -7.82 -1.07
C LEU A 294 17.34 -9.20 -1.27
N ASP A 295 17.61 -10.14 -0.37
CA ASP A 295 17.08 -11.49 -0.43
C ASP A 295 15.54 -11.49 -0.29
N TRP A 296 14.98 -10.63 0.56
CA TRP A 296 13.55 -10.42 0.67
C TRP A 296 12.95 -9.87 -0.63
N LEU A 297 13.53 -8.81 -1.20
CA LEU A 297 13.05 -8.20 -2.44
C LEU A 297 13.08 -9.18 -3.62
N ASN A 298 14.17 -9.95 -3.74
CA ASN A 298 14.29 -10.98 -4.77
C ASN A 298 13.26 -12.11 -4.56
N ALA A 299 12.96 -12.49 -3.32
CA ALA A 299 11.92 -13.47 -3.01
C ALA A 299 10.53 -12.93 -3.34
N TYR A 300 10.23 -11.68 -3.00
CA TYR A 300 8.99 -10.98 -3.34
C TYR A 300 8.79 -10.93 -4.87
N HIS A 301 9.79 -10.50 -5.64
CA HIS A 301 9.70 -10.45 -7.10
C HIS A 301 9.50 -11.84 -7.73
N ARG A 302 10.11 -12.88 -7.18
CA ARG A 302 9.87 -14.26 -7.63
C ARG A 302 8.42 -14.67 -7.42
N GLU A 303 7.84 -14.38 -6.25
CA GLU A 303 6.43 -14.64 -5.96
C GLU A 303 5.49 -13.84 -6.87
N VAL A 304 5.77 -12.55 -7.11
CA VAL A 304 5.05 -11.71 -8.07
C VAL A 304 5.01 -12.40 -9.45
N PHE A 305 6.17 -12.81 -9.95
CA PHE A 305 6.24 -13.48 -11.25
C PHE A 305 5.44 -14.79 -11.28
N GLU A 306 5.60 -15.64 -10.28
CA GLU A 306 4.91 -16.93 -10.20
C GLU A 306 3.39 -16.78 -10.18
N LYS A 307 2.86 -15.77 -9.48
CA LYS A 307 1.42 -15.53 -9.39
C LYS A 307 0.81 -14.88 -10.63
N LEU A 308 1.54 -14.00 -11.29
CA LEU A 308 1.00 -13.22 -12.41
C LEU A 308 1.26 -13.85 -13.76
N ALA A 309 2.40 -14.50 -13.99
CA ALA A 309 2.78 -15.06 -15.27
C ALA A 309 1.71 -15.97 -15.93
N PRO A 310 0.94 -16.79 -15.18
CA PRO A 310 -0.13 -17.60 -15.76
C PRO A 310 -1.33 -16.81 -16.31
N ARG A 311 -1.44 -15.50 -15.99
CA ARG A 311 -2.56 -14.62 -16.36
C ARG A 311 -2.19 -13.60 -17.45
N LEU A 312 -0.95 -13.62 -17.89
CA LEU A 312 -0.38 -12.65 -18.82
C LEU A 312 -0.14 -13.30 -20.19
N THR A 313 -0.17 -12.49 -21.23
CA THR A 313 0.30 -12.88 -22.56
C THR A 313 1.82 -13.13 -22.57
N GLU A 314 2.37 -13.66 -23.63
CA GLU A 314 3.81 -13.94 -23.74
C GLU A 314 4.63 -12.65 -23.62
N ASP A 315 4.26 -11.60 -24.35
CA ASP A 315 4.94 -10.30 -24.30
C ASP A 315 4.85 -9.64 -22.92
N GLU A 316 3.68 -9.70 -22.27
CA GLU A 316 3.48 -9.20 -20.91
C GLU A 316 4.33 -9.99 -19.89
N ARG A 317 4.46 -11.31 -20.04
CA ARG A 317 5.34 -12.15 -19.20
C ARG A 317 6.81 -11.81 -19.36
N ASP A 318 7.24 -11.59 -20.59
CA ASP A 318 8.63 -11.23 -20.88
C ASP A 318 8.97 -9.86 -20.29
N TRP A 319 8.03 -8.93 -20.34
CA TRP A 319 8.17 -7.64 -19.67
C TRP A 319 8.23 -7.83 -18.14
N LEU A 320 7.31 -8.59 -17.55
CA LEU A 320 7.28 -8.86 -16.11
C LEU A 320 8.55 -9.57 -15.64
N ALA A 321 9.07 -10.54 -16.41
CA ALA A 321 10.31 -11.23 -16.10
C ALA A 321 11.50 -10.28 -15.96
N LYS A 322 11.56 -9.24 -16.81
CA LYS A 322 12.61 -8.19 -16.72
C LYS A 322 12.45 -7.33 -15.46
N LYS A 323 11.20 -6.99 -15.08
CA LYS A 323 10.91 -6.19 -13.88
C LYS A 323 11.14 -6.97 -12.58
N CYS A 324 10.97 -8.29 -12.62
CA CYS A 324 11.18 -9.19 -11.49
C CYS A 324 12.58 -9.85 -11.49
N ALA A 325 13.48 -9.43 -12.36
CA ALA A 325 14.84 -9.98 -12.41
C ALA A 325 15.56 -9.75 -11.07
N ALA A 326 16.23 -10.79 -10.58
CA ALA A 326 16.98 -10.70 -9.33
C ALA A 326 18.11 -9.67 -9.45
N ILE A 327 18.26 -8.86 -8.40
CA ILE A 327 19.36 -7.91 -8.27
C ILE A 327 20.42 -8.45 -7.32
N GLY A 328 21.69 -8.14 -7.62
CA GLY A 328 22.82 -8.45 -6.76
C GLY A 328 23.09 -7.38 -5.70
N ALA A 329 23.88 -7.75 -4.70
CA ALA A 329 24.35 -6.82 -3.68
C ALA A 329 25.36 -5.81 -4.25
#